data_1679d25d270fb4b8dea4575bc4bc7a00
#
_entry.id   1679d25d270fb4b8dea4575bc4bc7a00
#
_cell.length_a   1.000
_cell.length_b   1.000
_cell.length_c   1.000
_cell.angle_alpha   90.00
_cell.angle_beta   90.00
_cell.angle_gamma   90.00
#
_symmetry.space_group_name_H-M   'P 1'
#
loop_
_entity.id
_entity.type
_entity.pdbx_description
1 polymer ?
#
loop_
_entity_poly.entity_id
_entity_poly.type
_entity_poly.pdbx_seq_one_letter_code
_entity_poly.pdbx_strand_id
1 'polypeptide(L)'
;VIAVVPTYHPDHDVVSNMRGLIGQVDRLIVVDDGSGASAAGVLDEIARLGASTIVLDRNRGIAGALNAGVREALADGADFVVTTDQDTLLPAGYVEASLATFAQANPVTRLGIVCADRVNGQPSLPTWTSPEGLGLVPEAIQSGFVIAREVFDRAGLFDERLVIDCVDTEYCIRVRDRGFRIAIARGTDIAHELGEMVPFRPFGLRLPNRTGAFEYQYHSPFRQYYIVRNNIDLVYRTLRRHPRWAMAVVKRQIGPAIDAIVSGPQRWRHTVATVVGAVHGFFRVRGRIPAALQQYLTRP
;
A
#
# COMPACT_ATOMS: atom_id res chain seq x y z
N VAL A 1 15.12 -10.45 10.99
CA VAL A 1 14.23 -9.70 10.07
C VAL A 1 13.57 -10.67 9.11
N ILE A 2 12.25 -10.63 9.01
CA ILE A 2 11.50 -11.49 8.07
C ILE A 2 10.73 -10.61 7.10
N ALA A 3 10.83 -10.89 5.79
CA ALA A 3 10.06 -10.19 4.78
C ALA A 3 8.75 -10.91 4.46
N VAL A 4 7.70 -10.14 4.21
CA VAL A 4 6.37 -10.61 3.82
C VAL A 4 5.96 -9.91 2.53
N VAL A 5 5.69 -10.70 1.50
CA VAL A 5 5.31 -10.22 0.17
C VAL A 5 3.96 -10.84 -0.24
N PRO A 6 2.87 -10.08 -0.25
CA PRO A 6 1.62 -10.53 -0.82
C PRO A 6 1.73 -10.58 -2.35
N THR A 7 1.20 -11.64 -2.96
CA THR A 7 1.11 -11.79 -4.40
C THR A 7 -0.32 -12.11 -4.83
N TYR A 8 -0.69 -11.62 -6.01
CA TYR A 8 -1.95 -11.97 -6.65
C TYR A 8 -1.78 -11.96 -8.17
N HIS A 9 -2.01 -13.10 -8.81
CA HIS A 9 -1.68 -13.34 -10.22
C HIS A 9 -0.25 -12.92 -10.57
N PRO A 10 0.77 -13.43 -9.83
CA PRO A 10 2.15 -13.05 -10.04
C PRO A 10 2.62 -13.48 -11.44
N ASP A 11 3.42 -12.63 -12.07
CA ASP A 11 4.19 -12.92 -13.27
C ASP A 11 5.66 -13.23 -12.94
N HIS A 12 6.48 -13.46 -13.97
CA HIS A 12 7.89 -13.79 -13.78
C HIS A 12 8.75 -12.63 -13.25
N ASP A 13 8.31 -11.39 -13.37
CA ASP A 13 9.06 -10.21 -12.86
C ASP A 13 9.12 -10.22 -11.33
N VAL A 14 8.10 -10.81 -10.69
CA VAL A 14 8.06 -11.02 -9.23
C VAL A 14 9.26 -11.84 -8.75
N VAL A 15 9.70 -12.85 -9.52
CA VAL A 15 10.87 -13.68 -9.15
C VAL A 15 12.14 -12.84 -9.05
N SER A 16 12.31 -11.88 -9.98
CA SER A 16 13.47 -10.97 -9.96
C SER A 16 13.45 -10.04 -8.73
N ASN A 17 12.28 -9.53 -8.36
CA ASN A 17 12.10 -8.68 -7.17
C ASN A 17 12.40 -9.48 -5.88
N MET A 18 11.94 -10.74 -5.80
CA MET A 18 12.23 -11.62 -4.65
C MET A 18 13.72 -11.94 -4.52
N ARG A 19 14.41 -12.12 -5.65
CA ARG A 19 15.87 -12.40 -5.65
C ARG A 19 16.68 -11.25 -5.03
N GLY A 20 16.27 -10.00 -5.27
CA GLY A 20 16.91 -8.83 -4.66
C GLY A 20 16.65 -8.72 -3.14
N LEU A 21 15.53 -9.22 -2.68
CA LEU A 21 15.11 -9.13 -1.28
C LEU A 21 15.69 -10.25 -0.41
N ILE A 22 15.76 -11.49 -0.92
CA ILE A 22 16.10 -12.68 -0.14
C ILE A 22 17.49 -12.59 0.49
N GLY A 23 18.43 -11.88 -0.14
CA GLY A 23 19.78 -11.66 0.40
C GLY A 23 19.87 -10.59 1.51
N GLN A 24 18.78 -9.91 1.81
CA GLN A 24 18.72 -8.82 2.80
C GLN A 24 17.99 -9.19 4.08
N VAL A 25 17.34 -10.36 4.14
CA VAL A 25 16.49 -10.81 5.25
C VAL A 25 16.84 -12.23 5.67
N ASP A 26 16.52 -12.61 6.92
CA ASP A 26 16.77 -13.95 7.41
C ASP A 26 15.80 -14.98 6.81
N ARG A 27 14.56 -14.55 6.49
CA ARG A 27 13.53 -15.36 5.84
C ARG A 27 12.64 -14.49 4.96
N LEU A 28 12.24 -15.01 3.81
CA LEU A 28 11.24 -14.43 2.92
C LEU A 28 9.98 -15.29 2.93
N ILE A 29 8.83 -14.69 3.21
CA ILE A 29 7.50 -15.31 3.17
C ILE A 29 6.71 -14.65 2.04
N VAL A 30 6.35 -15.41 1.03
CA VAL A 30 5.49 -14.98 -0.08
C VAL A 30 4.09 -15.55 0.13
N VAL A 31 3.09 -14.68 0.12
CA VAL A 31 1.69 -15.06 0.38
C VAL A 31 0.87 -14.87 -0.88
N ASP A 32 0.50 -15.95 -1.53
CA ASP A 32 -0.41 -15.92 -2.68
C ASP A 32 -1.85 -15.72 -2.20
N ASP A 33 -2.48 -14.63 -2.64
CA ASP A 33 -3.84 -14.23 -2.26
C ASP A 33 -4.92 -14.93 -3.12
N GLY A 34 -4.77 -16.25 -3.31
CA GLY A 34 -5.77 -17.06 -3.98
C GLY A 34 -5.78 -16.92 -5.50
N SER A 35 -4.62 -16.87 -6.14
CA SER A 35 -4.48 -16.79 -7.61
C SER A 35 -4.86 -18.07 -8.33
N GLY A 36 -4.92 -19.20 -7.61
CA GLY A 36 -5.24 -20.51 -8.19
C GLY A 36 -4.08 -21.14 -8.98
N ALA A 37 -4.40 -22.13 -9.81
CA ALA A 37 -3.40 -22.95 -10.48
C ALA A 37 -2.48 -22.17 -11.44
N SER A 38 -2.91 -21.02 -11.94
CA SER A 38 -2.08 -20.19 -12.85
C SER A 38 -0.81 -19.63 -12.20
N ALA A 39 -0.80 -19.47 -10.88
CA ALA A 39 0.36 -18.96 -10.13
C ALA A 39 1.38 -20.05 -9.77
N ALA A 40 1.03 -21.33 -9.86
CA ALA A 40 1.84 -22.44 -9.33
C ALA A 40 3.28 -22.42 -9.85
N GLY A 41 3.49 -22.20 -11.15
CA GLY A 41 4.83 -22.17 -11.75
C GLY A 41 5.71 -21.06 -11.19
N VAL A 42 5.17 -19.87 -11.03
CA VAL A 42 5.90 -18.71 -10.46
C VAL A 42 6.18 -18.93 -8.98
N LEU A 43 5.22 -19.46 -8.23
CA LEU A 43 5.40 -19.77 -6.80
C LEU A 43 6.46 -20.86 -6.59
N ASP A 44 6.52 -21.87 -7.47
CA ASP A 44 7.56 -22.89 -7.46
C ASP A 44 8.96 -22.28 -7.73
N GLU A 45 9.07 -21.33 -8.65
CA GLU A 45 10.33 -20.62 -8.90
C GLU A 45 10.76 -19.81 -7.67
N ILE A 46 9.84 -19.09 -7.04
CA ILE A 46 10.08 -18.34 -5.82
C ILE A 46 10.52 -19.27 -4.68
N ALA A 47 9.88 -20.42 -4.52
CA ALA A 47 10.26 -21.40 -3.51
C ALA A 47 11.69 -21.97 -3.74
N ARG A 48 12.10 -22.17 -5.02
CA ARG A 48 13.48 -22.59 -5.35
C ARG A 48 14.53 -21.51 -5.01
N LEU A 49 14.16 -20.25 -4.87
CA LEU A 49 15.06 -19.23 -4.35
C LEU A 49 15.28 -19.34 -2.83
N GLY A 50 14.51 -20.18 -2.12
CA GLY A 50 14.56 -20.34 -0.67
C GLY A 50 13.48 -19.57 0.08
N ALA A 51 12.51 -18.99 -0.60
CA ALA A 51 11.36 -18.35 0.05
C ALA A 51 10.36 -19.41 0.55
N SER A 52 9.68 -19.10 1.65
CA SER A 52 8.51 -19.85 2.10
C SER A 52 7.26 -19.31 1.42
N THR A 53 6.38 -20.19 0.92
CA THR A 53 5.14 -19.79 0.26
C THR A 53 3.92 -20.18 1.08
N ILE A 54 2.97 -19.26 1.22
CA ILE A 54 1.64 -19.50 1.80
C ILE A 54 0.62 -19.26 0.69
N VAL A 55 -0.20 -20.25 0.39
CA VAL A 55 -1.27 -20.13 -0.63
C VAL A 55 -2.62 -20.04 0.09
N LEU A 56 -3.32 -18.93 -0.07
CA LEU A 56 -4.64 -18.74 0.50
C LEU A 56 -5.71 -19.44 -0.34
N ASP A 57 -6.76 -19.92 0.32
CA ASP A 57 -7.89 -20.59 -0.30
C ASP A 57 -8.70 -19.70 -1.27
N ARG A 58 -8.62 -18.41 -1.06
CA ARG A 58 -9.30 -17.36 -1.84
C ARG A 58 -8.61 -16.03 -1.65
N ASN A 59 -8.87 -15.11 -2.57
CA ASN A 59 -8.41 -13.73 -2.43
C ASN A 59 -9.03 -13.08 -1.18
N ARG A 60 -8.20 -12.61 -0.25
CA ARG A 60 -8.59 -11.89 0.99
C ARG A 60 -8.32 -10.39 0.89
N GLY A 61 -7.72 -9.95 -0.20
CA GLY A 61 -7.20 -8.60 -0.38
C GLY A 61 -5.84 -8.41 0.29
N ILE A 62 -5.16 -7.32 -0.08
CA ILE A 62 -3.76 -7.09 0.34
C ILE A 62 -3.57 -7.15 1.86
N ALA A 63 -4.49 -6.58 2.63
CA ALA A 63 -4.41 -6.61 4.10
C ALA A 63 -4.52 -8.04 4.65
N GLY A 64 -5.37 -8.89 4.05
CA GLY A 64 -5.52 -10.29 4.45
C GLY A 64 -4.28 -11.13 4.15
N ALA A 65 -3.69 -10.93 2.97
CA ALA A 65 -2.47 -11.60 2.57
C ALA A 65 -1.27 -11.15 3.43
N LEU A 66 -1.09 -9.83 3.62
CA LEU A 66 -0.07 -9.30 4.53
C LEU A 66 -0.21 -9.89 5.94
N ASN A 67 -1.42 -9.91 6.49
CA ASN A 67 -1.65 -10.43 7.82
C ASN A 67 -1.35 -11.93 7.97
N ALA A 68 -1.57 -12.72 6.92
CA ALA A 68 -1.21 -14.13 6.93
C ALA A 68 0.30 -14.30 7.07
N GLY A 69 1.09 -13.61 6.26
CA GLY A 69 2.55 -13.64 6.34
C GLY A 69 3.11 -13.02 7.62
N VAL A 70 2.54 -11.90 8.08
CA VAL A 70 2.96 -11.24 9.33
C VAL A 70 2.73 -12.15 10.54
N ARG A 71 1.60 -12.87 10.61
CA ARG A 71 1.37 -13.84 11.71
C ARG A 71 2.43 -14.93 11.73
N GLU A 72 2.79 -15.46 10.58
CA GLU A 72 3.86 -16.45 10.44
C GLU A 72 5.21 -15.86 10.87
N ALA A 73 5.56 -14.66 10.36
CA ALA A 73 6.80 -13.98 10.73
C ALA A 73 6.92 -13.73 12.24
N LEU A 74 5.82 -13.32 12.88
CA LEU A 74 5.78 -13.07 14.32
C LEU A 74 5.85 -14.36 15.13
N ALA A 75 5.25 -15.46 14.63
CA ALA A 75 5.35 -16.79 15.24
C ALA A 75 6.79 -17.32 15.20
N ASP A 76 7.53 -17.01 14.13
CA ASP A 76 8.95 -17.33 13.98
C ASP A 76 9.89 -16.41 14.79
N GLY A 77 9.35 -15.50 15.58
CA GLY A 77 10.13 -14.64 16.45
C GLY A 77 10.77 -13.43 15.76
N ALA A 78 10.23 -12.96 14.63
CA ALA A 78 10.75 -11.76 13.97
C ALA A 78 10.73 -10.54 14.90
N ASP A 79 11.87 -9.85 15.05
CA ASP A 79 11.96 -8.55 15.71
C ASP A 79 11.49 -7.43 14.80
N PHE A 80 11.74 -7.58 13.49
CA PHE A 80 11.30 -6.67 12.45
C PHE A 80 10.65 -7.44 11.29
N VAL A 81 9.58 -6.88 10.76
CA VAL A 81 8.92 -7.39 9.56
C VAL A 81 9.06 -6.37 8.43
N VAL A 82 9.59 -6.80 7.31
CA VAL A 82 9.60 -6.02 6.06
C VAL A 82 8.32 -6.35 5.29
N THR A 83 7.55 -5.35 4.88
CA THR A 83 6.43 -5.56 3.95
C THR A 83 6.73 -4.87 2.62
N THR A 84 6.45 -5.54 1.52
CA THR A 84 6.62 -4.97 0.18
C THR A 84 5.64 -5.62 -0.80
N ASP A 85 5.24 -4.89 -1.83
CA ASP A 85 4.36 -5.42 -2.88
C ASP A 85 5.15 -6.27 -3.88
N GLN A 86 4.46 -7.12 -4.63
CA GLN A 86 5.09 -8.01 -5.62
C GLN A 86 5.82 -7.25 -6.75
N ASP A 87 5.37 -6.04 -7.06
CA ASP A 87 5.86 -5.14 -8.11
C ASP A 87 6.89 -4.12 -7.62
N THR A 88 7.42 -4.32 -6.41
CA THR A 88 8.40 -3.41 -5.80
C THR A 88 9.77 -4.04 -5.76
N LEU A 89 10.76 -3.30 -6.25
CA LEU A 89 12.16 -3.62 -6.13
C LEU A 89 12.80 -2.81 -5.01
N LEU A 90 13.23 -3.49 -3.96
CA LEU A 90 14.03 -2.90 -2.89
C LEU A 90 15.52 -2.92 -3.30
N PRO A 91 16.24 -1.78 -3.25
CA PRO A 91 17.65 -1.74 -3.59
C PRO A 91 18.50 -2.52 -2.59
N ALA A 92 19.69 -2.93 -3.01
CA ALA A 92 20.65 -3.54 -2.10
C ALA A 92 20.97 -2.60 -0.92
N GLY A 93 21.03 -3.18 0.30
CA GLY A 93 21.27 -2.43 1.53
C GLY A 93 20.05 -1.69 2.09
N TYR A 94 18.85 -1.85 1.49
CA TYR A 94 17.63 -1.19 1.96
C TYR A 94 17.27 -1.56 3.40
N VAL A 95 17.30 -2.86 3.71
CA VAL A 95 16.97 -3.37 5.04
C VAL A 95 18.02 -2.91 6.05
N GLU A 96 19.30 -2.96 5.71
CA GLU A 96 20.41 -2.47 6.55
C GLU A 96 20.25 -0.97 6.88
N ALA A 97 19.98 -0.12 5.88
CA ALA A 97 19.74 1.31 6.08
C ALA A 97 18.52 1.57 6.98
N SER A 98 17.50 0.76 6.84
CA SER A 98 16.29 0.84 7.68
C SER A 98 16.58 0.47 9.13
N LEU A 99 17.31 -0.62 9.37
CA LEU A 99 17.75 -1.03 10.71
C LEU A 99 18.71 0.00 11.34
N ALA A 100 19.63 0.57 10.57
CA ALA A 100 20.48 1.65 11.03
C ALA A 100 19.66 2.88 11.46
N THR A 101 18.55 3.17 10.77
CA THR A 101 17.61 4.24 11.16
C THR A 101 16.94 3.92 12.50
N PHE A 102 16.55 2.67 12.76
CA PHE A 102 16.04 2.25 14.07
C PHE A 102 17.10 2.41 15.17
N ALA A 103 18.36 2.03 14.89
CA ALA A 103 19.46 2.13 15.84
C ALA A 103 19.79 3.59 16.22
N GLN A 104 19.50 4.56 15.36
CA GLN A 104 19.68 6.00 15.63
C GLN A 104 18.56 6.57 16.51
N ALA A 105 17.38 5.95 16.52
CA ALA A 105 16.24 6.46 17.24
C ALA A 105 16.43 6.32 18.75
N ASN A 106 16.13 7.39 19.49
CA ASN A 106 16.10 7.34 20.95
C ASN A 106 14.73 6.83 21.45
N PRO A 107 14.64 6.37 22.72
CA PRO A 107 13.39 5.86 23.28
C PRO A 107 12.23 6.88 23.29
N VAL A 108 12.54 8.20 23.28
CA VAL A 108 11.52 9.27 23.26
C VAL A 108 10.83 9.35 21.91
N THR A 109 11.57 9.12 20.82
CA THR A 109 11.02 9.13 19.46
C THR A 109 10.09 7.95 19.20
N ARG A 110 10.28 6.80 19.90
CA ARG A 110 9.46 5.59 19.73
C ARG A 110 9.24 5.26 18.27
N LEU A 111 10.33 5.06 17.55
CA LEU A 111 10.26 4.70 16.13
C LEU A 111 9.62 3.32 15.96
N GLY A 112 8.57 3.23 15.17
CA GLY A 112 7.85 1.98 14.95
C GLY A 112 7.93 1.46 13.51
N ILE A 113 8.05 2.38 12.55
CA ILE A 113 8.11 2.04 11.13
C ILE A 113 9.22 2.88 10.48
N VAL A 114 9.98 2.24 9.60
CA VAL A 114 10.87 2.92 8.66
C VAL A 114 10.37 2.67 7.24
N CYS A 115 10.37 3.71 6.41
CA CYS A 115 9.97 3.67 5.00
C CYS A 115 11.06 4.23 4.10
N ALA A 116 10.92 4.09 2.80
CA ALA A 116 11.86 4.61 1.81
C ALA A 116 11.94 6.14 1.82
N ASP A 117 13.14 6.68 1.56
CA ASP A 117 13.37 8.12 1.34
C ASP A 117 12.76 8.57 0.02
N ARG A 118 12.82 7.72 -1.00
CA ARG A 118 12.25 7.98 -2.32
C ARG A 118 11.48 6.78 -2.84
N VAL A 119 10.51 7.08 -3.68
CA VAL A 119 9.78 6.10 -4.49
C VAL A 119 9.86 6.55 -5.94
N ASN A 120 10.50 5.79 -6.81
CA ASN A 120 10.76 6.17 -8.22
C ASN A 120 11.41 7.57 -8.35
N GLY A 121 12.39 7.87 -7.52
CA GLY A 121 13.06 9.17 -7.49
C GLY A 121 12.27 10.30 -6.82
N GLN A 122 10.98 10.10 -6.51
CA GLN A 122 10.14 11.10 -5.83
C GLN A 122 10.38 11.04 -4.32
N PRO A 123 10.76 12.15 -3.66
CA PRO A 123 11.11 12.12 -2.25
C PRO A 123 9.90 11.97 -1.34
N SER A 124 10.05 11.17 -0.29
CA SER A 124 9.16 11.15 0.87
C SER A 124 9.45 12.37 1.73
N LEU A 125 8.64 13.41 1.63
CA LEU A 125 8.92 14.69 2.31
C LEU A 125 8.62 14.58 3.81
N PRO A 126 9.63 14.71 4.70
CA PRO A 126 9.38 14.69 6.13
C PRO A 126 8.61 15.93 6.57
N THR A 127 7.63 15.73 7.44
CA THR A 127 6.84 16.81 8.04
C THR A 127 7.46 17.32 9.34
N TRP A 128 8.24 16.45 10.01
CA TRP A 128 8.95 16.75 11.26
C TRP A 128 10.36 16.18 11.22
N THR A 129 11.20 16.71 12.09
CA THR A 129 12.52 16.13 12.38
C THR A 129 12.57 15.77 13.85
N SER A 130 13.04 14.57 14.18
CA SER A 130 13.23 14.14 15.55
C SER A 130 14.47 14.84 16.18
N PRO A 131 14.62 14.80 17.50
CA PRO A 131 15.80 15.39 18.17
C PRO A 131 17.13 14.82 17.68
N GLU A 132 17.18 13.56 17.30
CA GLU A 132 18.34 12.87 16.73
C GLU A 132 18.51 13.08 15.22
N GLY A 133 17.66 13.89 14.60
CA GLY A 133 17.78 14.28 13.20
C GLY A 133 17.08 13.36 12.19
N LEU A 134 16.23 12.42 12.65
CA LEU A 134 15.45 11.57 11.75
C LEU A 134 14.33 12.35 11.08
N GLY A 135 14.20 12.22 9.77
CA GLY A 135 13.06 12.74 9.03
C GLY A 135 11.79 11.90 9.30
N LEU A 136 10.77 12.52 9.87
CA LEU A 136 9.52 11.85 10.26
C LEU A 136 8.39 12.21 9.30
N VAL A 137 7.63 11.21 8.87
CA VAL A 137 6.48 11.34 7.96
C VAL A 137 5.18 10.95 8.65
N PRO A 138 4.05 11.57 8.28
CA PRO A 138 2.74 11.20 8.82
C PRO A 138 2.20 9.89 8.23
N GLU A 139 2.50 9.63 6.98
CA GLU A 139 2.06 8.44 6.22
C GLU A 139 3.08 8.13 5.12
N ALA A 140 3.16 6.88 4.73
CA ALA A 140 3.91 6.39 3.58
C ALA A 140 3.21 5.15 3.02
N ILE A 141 3.58 4.72 1.82
CA ILE A 141 3.08 3.46 1.24
C ILE A 141 3.65 2.27 2.02
N GLN A 142 2.87 1.20 2.16
CA GLN A 142 3.30 0.01 2.91
C GLN A 142 4.43 -0.75 2.23
N SER A 143 4.59 -0.57 0.93
CA SER A 143 5.67 -1.20 0.20
C SER A 143 7.02 -0.60 0.61
N GLY A 144 7.90 -1.43 1.16
CA GLY A 144 9.15 -1.03 1.79
C GLY A 144 9.05 -0.69 3.28
N PHE A 145 7.93 -0.91 3.97
CA PHE A 145 7.92 -0.75 5.43
C PHE A 145 8.84 -1.77 6.10
N VAL A 146 9.67 -1.29 7.01
CA VAL A 146 10.31 -2.10 8.04
C VAL A 146 9.63 -1.76 9.35
N ILE A 147 8.94 -2.74 9.95
CA ILE A 147 8.03 -2.56 11.07
C ILE A 147 8.57 -3.31 12.28
N ALA A 148 8.78 -2.62 13.39
CA ALA A 148 9.20 -3.25 14.64
C ALA A 148 8.06 -4.11 15.22
N ARG A 149 8.40 -5.27 15.79
CA ARG A 149 7.45 -6.20 16.43
C ARG A 149 6.49 -5.50 17.39
N GLU A 150 7.01 -4.59 18.23
CA GLU A 150 6.19 -3.87 19.22
C GLU A 150 5.01 -3.12 18.57
N VAL A 151 5.13 -2.70 17.32
CA VAL A 151 4.05 -2.04 16.59
C VAL A 151 2.86 -2.99 16.42
N PHE A 152 3.11 -4.24 16.03
CA PHE A 152 2.04 -5.23 15.91
C PHE A 152 1.42 -5.57 17.25
N ASP A 153 2.22 -5.65 18.32
CA ASP A 153 1.74 -5.93 19.67
C ASP A 153 0.82 -4.79 20.19
N ARG A 154 1.11 -3.55 19.85
CA ARG A 154 0.40 -2.36 20.35
C ARG A 154 -0.69 -1.83 19.42
N ALA A 155 -0.44 -1.84 18.12
CA ALA A 155 -1.36 -1.33 17.12
C ALA A 155 -2.16 -2.43 16.42
N GLY A 156 -1.74 -3.70 16.53
CA GLY A 156 -2.35 -4.85 15.86
C GLY A 156 -1.96 -4.94 14.37
N LEU A 157 -2.59 -5.86 13.68
CA LEU A 157 -2.36 -6.16 12.27
C LEU A 157 -3.09 -5.17 11.34
N PHE A 158 -2.89 -5.27 10.03
CA PHE A 158 -3.57 -4.44 9.03
C PHE A 158 -5.10 -4.65 9.07
N ASP A 159 -5.87 -3.62 8.71
CA ASP A 159 -7.35 -3.68 8.73
C ASP A 159 -7.88 -4.41 7.48
N GLU A 160 -8.15 -5.71 7.60
CA GLU A 160 -8.63 -6.57 6.50
C GLU A 160 -9.99 -6.09 5.91
N ARG A 161 -10.74 -5.26 6.65
CA ARG A 161 -12.04 -4.73 6.18
C ARG A 161 -11.87 -3.71 5.06
N LEU A 162 -10.67 -3.17 4.86
CA LEU A 162 -10.36 -2.25 3.75
C LEU A 162 -10.20 -3.01 2.42
N VAL A 163 -9.72 -4.23 2.45
CA VAL A 163 -9.47 -5.13 1.30
C VAL A 163 -8.31 -4.64 0.43
N ILE A 164 -8.43 -3.48 -0.18
CA ILE A 164 -7.42 -2.81 -1.01
C ILE A 164 -7.60 -1.30 -0.89
N ASP A 165 -6.54 -0.53 -1.12
CA ASP A 165 -6.46 0.92 -0.99
C ASP A 165 -6.69 1.43 0.44
N CYS A 166 -5.97 2.44 0.87
CA CYS A 166 -5.97 3.03 2.22
C CYS A 166 -5.53 2.09 3.37
N VAL A 167 -5.02 0.90 3.08
CA VAL A 167 -4.54 -0.04 4.11
C VAL A 167 -3.33 0.52 4.83
N ASP A 168 -2.39 1.07 4.08
CA ASP A 168 -1.19 1.77 4.54
C ASP A 168 -1.53 3.05 5.32
N THR A 169 -2.39 3.88 4.76
CA THR A 169 -2.84 5.13 5.38
C THR A 169 -3.52 4.87 6.74
N GLU A 170 -4.44 3.89 6.81
CA GLU A 170 -5.09 3.49 8.06
C GLU A 170 -4.05 3.02 9.07
N TYR A 171 -3.13 2.17 8.63
CA TYR A 171 -2.11 1.62 9.52
C TYR A 171 -1.18 2.70 10.06
N CYS A 172 -0.70 3.62 9.22
CA CYS A 172 0.11 4.75 9.63
C CYS A 172 -0.58 5.63 10.68
N ILE A 173 -1.87 5.95 10.49
CA ILE A 173 -2.65 6.74 11.44
C ILE A 173 -2.76 6.00 12.77
N ARG A 174 -3.12 4.72 12.74
CA ARG A 174 -3.31 3.89 13.95
C ARG A 174 -2.01 3.68 14.71
N VAL A 175 -0.90 3.45 14.03
CA VAL A 175 0.44 3.33 14.63
C VAL A 175 0.83 4.63 15.33
N ARG A 176 0.58 5.77 14.69
CA ARG A 176 0.85 7.09 15.30
C ARG A 176 -0.07 7.39 16.48
N ASP A 177 -1.33 6.97 16.42
CA ASP A 177 -2.28 7.06 17.55
C ASP A 177 -1.84 6.23 18.77
N ARG A 178 -0.99 5.20 18.55
CA ARG A 178 -0.36 4.40 19.61
C ARG A 178 0.97 4.99 20.09
N GLY A 179 1.33 6.18 19.62
CA GLY A 179 2.51 6.93 20.07
C GLY A 179 3.79 6.62 19.32
N PHE A 180 3.75 5.77 18.30
CA PHE A 180 4.91 5.49 17.46
C PHE A 180 5.14 6.58 16.40
N ARG A 181 6.34 6.59 15.82
CA ARG A 181 6.72 7.46 14.70
C ARG A 181 7.10 6.61 13.49
N ILE A 182 7.01 7.24 12.33
CA ILE A 182 7.42 6.68 11.04
C ILE A 182 8.56 7.56 10.53
N ALA A 183 9.72 6.96 10.25
CA ALA A 183 10.90 7.66 9.74
C ALA A 183 11.24 7.22 8.33
N ILE A 184 11.95 8.07 7.60
CA ILE A 184 12.54 7.72 6.30
C ILE A 184 13.95 7.13 6.50
N ALA A 185 14.29 6.07 5.76
CA ALA A 185 15.66 5.56 5.63
C ALA A 185 16.39 6.41 4.58
N ARG A 186 17.16 7.40 5.02
CA ARG A 186 17.83 8.36 4.12
C ARG A 186 18.69 7.67 3.06
N GLY A 187 18.58 8.17 1.83
CA GLY A 187 19.37 7.70 0.68
C GLY A 187 18.82 6.45 0.01
N THR A 188 17.69 5.91 0.47
CA THR A 188 17.05 4.77 -0.17
C THR A 188 16.05 5.23 -1.24
N ASP A 189 15.98 4.51 -2.35
CA ASP A 189 15.01 4.75 -3.42
C ASP A 189 14.46 3.41 -3.89
N ILE A 190 13.18 3.18 -3.70
CA ILE A 190 12.51 1.96 -4.14
C ILE A 190 11.86 2.17 -5.50
N ALA A 191 11.97 1.17 -6.37
CA ALA A 191 11.20 1.13 -7.60
C ALA A 191 9.87 0.42 -7.33
N HIS A 192 8.76 1.11 -7.58
CA HIS A 192 7.40 0.60 -7.37
C HIS A 192 6.53 0.97 -8.57
N GLU A 193 5.77 0.03 -9.09
CA GLU A 193 4.88 0.31 -10.21
C GLU A 193 3.75 1.24 -9.77
N LEU A 194 3.83 2.48 -10.24
CA LEU A 194 2.73 3.42 -10.14
C LEU A 194 1.72 3.08 -11.23
N GLY A 195 0.41 3.13 -10.88
CA GLY A 195 -0.65 2.84 -11.84
C GLY A 195 -0.52 3.63 -13.16
N GLU A 196 -1.24 3.20 -14.17
CA GLU A 196 -1.17 3.73 -15.53
C GLU A 196 -1.46 5.24 -15.59
N MET A 197 -0.56 6.00 -16.23
CA MET A 197 -0.78 7.41 -16.54
C MET A 197 -1.55 7.50 -17.85
N VAL A 198 -2.70 8.14 -17.84
CA VAL A 198 -3.54 8.30 -19.04
C VAL A 198 -3.77 9.77 -19.38
N PRO A 199 -3.85 10.12 -20.67
CA PRO A 199 -4.09 11.50 -21.08
C PRO A 199 -5.46 12.00 -20.62
N PHE A 200 -5.50 13.21 -20.06
CA PHE A 200 -6.74 13.88 -19.69
C PHE A 200 -7.49 14.34 -20.94
N ARG A 201 -8.62 13.71 -21.23
CA ARG A 201 -9.48 13.96 -22.39
C ARG A 201 -10.94 14.11 -21.97
N PRO A 202 -11.34 15.29 -21.46
CA PRO A 202 -12.70 15.51 -20.97
C PRO A 202 -13.71 15.20 -22.07
N PHE A 203 -14.62 14.28 -21.78
CA PHE A 203 -15.64 13.78 -22.73
C PHE A 203 -15.08 13.27 -24.07
N GLY A 204 -13.79 12.82 -24.09
CA GLY A 204 -13.09 12.35 -25.27
C GLY A 204 -12.47 13.47 -26.12
N LEU A 205 -12.63 14.73 -25.75
CA LEU A 205 -12.07 15.87 -26.47
C LEU A 205 -10.56 16.01 -26.18
N ARG A 206 -9.77 16.21 -27.24
CA ARG A 206 -8.36 16.59 -27.09
C ARG A 206 -8.31 18.10 -26.79
N LEU A 207 -7.85 18.46 -25.60
CA LEU A 207 -7.59 19.87 -25.30
C LEU A 207 -6.33 20.33 -26.03
N PRO A 208 -6.40 21.47 -26.78
CA PRO A 208 -5.21 22.03 -27.38
C PRO A 208 -4.26 22.48 -26.25
N ASN A 209 -3.11 21.86 -26.14
CA ASN A 209 -2.12 22.23 -25.14
C ASN A 209 -0.79 22.61 -25.81
N ARG A 210 -0.21 23.74 -25.37
CA ARG A 210 1.08 24.25 -25.83
C ARG A 210 2.29 23.53 -25.17
N THR A 211 2.08 22.78 -24.09
CA THR A 211 3.16 22.24 -23.23
C THR A 211 3.12 20.72 -23.03
N GLY A 212 2.28 19.97 -23.74
CA GLY A 212 2.10 18.52 -23.59
C GLY A 212 0.71 18.12 -23.12
N ALA A 213 0.35 16.86 -23.21
CA ALA A 213 -0.94 16.36 -22.74
C ALA A 213 -0.95 16.37 -21.20
N PHE A 214 -2.01 16.90 -20.59
CA PHE A 214 -2.26 16.65 -19.18
C PHE A 214 -2.53 15.16 -18.98
N GLU A 215 -1.81 14.52 -18.08
CA GLU A 215 -1.99 13.12 -17.72
C GLU A 215 -2.48 13.02 -16.28
N TYR A 216 -3.26 12.01 -15.97
CA TYR A 216 -3.66 11.70 -14.62
C TYR A 216 -3.47 10.20 -14.34
N GLN A 217 -3.26 9.85 -13.08
CA GLN A 217 -3.12 8.46 -12.66
C GLN A 217 -4.48 7.76 -12.73
N TYR A 218 -4.58 6.77 -13.61
CA TYR A 218 -5.80 6.00 -13.81
C TYR A 218 -5.87 4.83 -12.83
N HIS A 219 -7.03 4.66 -12.27
CA HIS A 219 -7.40 3.48 -11.50
C HIS A 219 -8.63 2.84 -12.12
N SER A 220 -8.72 1.50 -12.13
CA SER A 220 -9.90 0.82 -12.62
C SER A 220 -11.16 1.23 -11.82
N PRO A 221 -12.39 1.10 -12.39
CA PRO A 221 -13.61 1.40 -11.64
C PRO A 221 -13.75 0.58 -10.35
N PHE A 222 -13.22 -0.65 -10.34
CA PHE A 222 -13.15 -1.49 -9.14
C PHE A 222 -12.30 -0.85 -8.03
N ARG A 223 -11.09 -0.37 -8.35
CA ARG A 223 -10.24 0.35 -7.38
C ARG A 223 -10.84 1.68 -6.99
N GLN A 224 -11.43 2.42 -7.94
CA GLN A 224 -12.10 3.69 -7.64
C GLN A 224 -13.18 3.53 -6.57
N TYR A 225 -13.98 2.45 -6.60
CA TYR A 225 -14.94 2.17 -5.55
C TYR A 225 -14.29 2.07 -4.17
N TYR A 226 -13.20 1.29 -4.04
CA TYR A 226 -12.50 1.12 -2.76
C TYR A 226 -11.83 2.41 -2.31
N ILE A 227 -11.16 3.13 -3.21
CA ILE A 227 -10.53 4.42 -2.90
C ILE A 227 -11.56 5.38 -2.28
N VAL A 228 -12.72 5.55 -2.93
CA VAL A 228 -13.75 6.46 -2.43
C VAL A 228 -14.35 5.97 -1.11
N ARG A 229 -14.77 4.70 -1.05
CA ARG A 229 -15.36 4.11 0.15
C ARG A 229 -14.44 4.18 1.36
N ASN A 230 -13.20 3.76 1.17
CA ASN A 230 -12.25 3.66 2.27
C ASN A 230 -11.81 5.04 2.78
N ASN A 231 -11.57 6.00 1.87
CA ASN A 231 -11.24 7.36 2.29
C ASN A 231 -12.38 8.01 3.08
N ILE A 232 -13.63 7.84 2.68
CA ILE A 232 -14.78 8.37 3.44
C ILE A 232 -14.89 7.68 4.81
N ASP A 233 -14.76 6.35 4.90
CA ASP A 233 -14.77 5.64 6.19
C ASP A 233 -13.59 6.11 7.09
N LEU A 234 -12.39 6.30 6.53
CA LEU A 234 -11.24 6.79 7.28
C LEU A 234 -11.44 8.23 7.76
N VAL A 235 -11.91 9.12 6.89
CA VAL A 235 -12.25 10.50 7.28
C VAL A 235 -13.24 10.48 8.43
N TYR A 236 -14.30 9.71 8.36
CA TYR A 236 -15.29 9.59 9.42
C TYR A 236 -14.68 9.09 10.74
N ARG A 237 -13.77 8.10 10.68
CA ARG A 237 -13.10 7.52 11.86
C ARG A 237 -12.10 8.47 12.51
N THR A 238 -11.47 9.33 11.72
CA THR A 238 -10.30 10.11 12.14
C THR A 238 -10.53 11.61 12.28
N LEU A 239 -11.63 12.14 11.73
CA LEU A 239 -11.94 13.57 11.65
C LEU A 239 -11.75 14.32 13.00
N ARG A 240 -12.19 13.70 14.11
CA ARG A 240 -12.09 14.33 15.44
C ARG A 240 -10.65 14.42 15.96
N ARG A 241 -9.79 13.43 15.60
CA ARG A 241 -8.39 13.36 16.07
C ARG A 241 -7.42 14.00 15.10
N HIS A 242 -7.71 13.90 13.79
CA HIS A 242 -6.86 14.34 12.69
C HIS A 242 -7.61 15.22 11.68
N PRO A 243 -8.23 16.37 12.10
CA PRO A 243 -9.08 17.17 11.20
C PRO A 243 -8.32 17.73 9.99
N ARG A 244 -7.05 18.13 10.18
CA ARG A 244 -6.22 18.65 9.08
C ARG A 244 -5.95 17.57 8.03
N TRP A 245 -5.66 16.36 8.47
CA TRP A 245 -5.47 15.21 7.59
C TRP A 245 -6.75 14.89 6.82
N ALA A 246 -7.88 14.79 7.51
CA ALA A 246 -9.17 14.50 6.90
C ALA A 246 -9.54 15.52 5.80
N MET A 247 -9.32 16.82 6.06
CA MET A 247 -9.53 17.85 5.05
C MET A 247 -8.57 17.74 3.86
N ALA A 248 -7.30 17.41 4.11
CA ALA A 248 -6.31 17.21 3.04
C ALA A 248 -6.68 16.02 2.15
N VAL A 249 -7.13 14.91 2.73
CA VAL A 249 -7.61 13.74 1.98
C VAL A 249 -8.83 14.08 1.11
N VAL A 250 -9.83 14.75 1.67
CA VAL A 250 -11.01 15.17 0.89
C VAL A 250 -10.59 16.01 -0.31
N LYS A 251 -9.72 17.01 -0.12
CA LYS A 251 -9.21 17.84 -1.22
C LYS A 251 -8.44 17.03 -2.26
N ARG A 252 -7.58 16.08 -1.82
CA ARG A 252 -6.75 15.25 -2.69
C ARG A 252 -7.57 14.28 -3.54
N GLN A 253 -8.71 13.79 -3.03
CA GLN A 253 -9.51 12.77 -3.69
C GLN A 253 -10.56 13.34 -4.68
N ILE A 254 -10.97 14.59 -4.54
CA ILE A 254 -12.00 15.19 -5.42
C ILE A 254 -11.53 15.28 -6.87
N GLY A 255 -10.32 15.81 -7.11
CA GLY A 255 -9.76 15.95 -8.45
C GLY A 255 -9.70 14.63 -9.22
N PRO A 256 -8.95 13.63 -8.75
CA PRO A 256 -8.85 12.32 -9.40
C PRO A 256 -10.20 11.62 -9.63
N ALA A 257 -11.16 11.77 -8.71
CA ALA A 257 -12.49 11.21 -8.88
C ALA A 257 -13.26 11.89 -10.04
N ILE A 258 -13.14 13.19 -10.16
CA ILE A 258 -13.71 13.96 -11.30
C ILE A 258 -13.00 13.58 -12.60
N ASP A 259 -11.67 13.51 -12.60
CA ASP A 259 -10.87 13.15 -13.77
C ASP A 259 -11.26 11.77 -14.32
N ALA A 260 -11.42 10.78 -13.44
CA ALA A 260 -11.85 9.44 -13.81
C ALA A 260 -13.26 9.41 -14.43
N ILE A 261 -14.20 10.22 -13.91
CA ILE A 261 -15.57 10.32 -14.43
C ILE A 261 -15.60 11.06 -15.77
N VAL A 262 -14.81 12.15 -15.90
CA VAL A 262 -14.87 13.05 -17.05
C VAL A 262 -14.01 12.53 -18.22
N SER A 263 -12.84 11.96 -17.93
CA SER A 263 -11.83 11.60 -18.93
C SER A 263 -11.53 10.11 -19.03
N GLY A 264 -11.88 9.31 -18.00
CA GLY A 264 -11.57 7.89 -17.96
C GLY A 264 -12.27 7.08 -19.06
N PRO A 265 -11.64 5.97 -19.51
CA PRO A 265 -12.38 4.93 -20.19
C PRO A 265 -13.47 4.42 -19.24
N GLN A 266 -14.62 4.00 -19.73
CA GLN A 266 -15.72 3.49 -18.89
C GLN A 266 -16.30 4.51 -17.87
N ARG A 267 -16.44 5.76 -18.25
CA ARG A 267 -16.91 6.89 -17.41
C ARG A 267 -18.14 6.56 -16.57
N TRP A 268 -19.12 5.86 -17.15
CA TRP A 268 -20.32 5.47 -16.41
C TRP A 268 -20.04 4.52 -15.25
N ARG A 269 -19.10 3.57 -15.43
CA ARG A 269 -18.68 2.68 -14.34
C ARG A 269 -17.93 3.44 -13.26
N HIS A 270 -17.10 4.42 -13.62
CA HIS A 270 -16.45 5.31 -12.64
C HIS A 270 -17.49 6.12 -11.87
N THR A 271 -18.54 6.62 -12.53
CA THR A 271 -19.64 7.31 -11.84
C THR A 271 -20.32 6.38 -10.84
N VAL A 272 -20.71 5.18 -11.27
CA VAL A 272 -21.33 4.19 -10.37
C VAL A 272 -20.39 3.82 -9.23
N ALA A 273 -19.11 3.55 -9.51
CA ALA A 273 -18.10 3.23 -8.49
C ALA A 273 -17.96 4.34 -7.46
N THR A 274 -17.89 5.60 -7.91
CA THR A 274 -17.77 6.77 -7.04
C THR A 274 -19.02 6.97 -6.18
N VAL A 275 -20.21 6.92 -6.78
CA VAL A 275 -21.48 7.14 -6.06
C VAL A 275 -21.72 6.02 -5.05
N VAL A 276 -21.61 4.75 -5.48
CA VAL A 276 -21.84 3.62 -4.58
C VAL A 276 -20.75 3.52 -3.53
N GLY A 277 -19.49 3.80 -3.90
CA GLY A 277 -18.38 3.90 -2.95
C GLY A 277 -18.63 4.97 -1.89
N ALA A 278 -19.13 6.15 -2.30
CA ALA A 278 -19.46 7.22 -1.36
C ALA A 278 -20.61 6.83 -0.42
N VAL A 279 -21.68 6.25 -0.94
CA VAL A 279 -22.81 5.75 -0.13
C VAL A 279 -22.33 4.70 0.88
N HIS A 280 -21.59 3.70 0.41
CA HIS A 280 -21.06 2.64 1.29
C HIS A 280 -20.06 3.19 2.32
N GLY A 281 -19.21 4.17 1.96
CA GLY A 281 -18.30 4.82 2.89
C GLY A 281 -19.06 5.58 3.98
N PHE A 282 -20.08 6.35 3.62
CA PHE A 282 -20.92 7.09 4.55
C PHE A 282 -21.66 6.17 5.53
N PHE A 283 -22.25 5.08 5.03
CA PHE A 283 -22.93 4.08 5.87
C PHE A 283 -21.97 3.07 6.49
N ARG A 284 -20.67 3.25 6.30
CA ARG A 284 -19.60 2.41 6.89
C ARG A 284 -19.72 0.93 6.50
N VAL A 285 -20.17 0.66 5.28
CA VAL A 285 -20.15 -0.68 4.70
C VAL A 285 -18.71 -1.06 4.39
N ARG A 286 -18.17 -2.08 5.04
CA ARG A 286 -16.78 -2.50 4.99
C ARG A 286 -16.65 -3.91 4.43
N GLY A 287 -15.42 -4.32 4.17
CA GLY A 287 -15.13 -5.64 3.61
C GLY A 287 -15.31 -5.65 2.09
N ARG A 288 -15.55 -6.83 1.55
CA ARG A 288 -15.62 -7.01 0.11
C ARG A 288 -16.84 -6.32 -0.50
N ILE A 289 -16.61 -5.78 -1.68
CA ILE A 289 -17.67 -5.26 -2.55
C ILE A 289 -18.70 -6.40 -2.87
N PRO A 290 -20.01 -6.12 -2.93
CA PRO A 290 -21.01 -7.10 -3.35
C PRO A 290 -20.68 -7.72 -4.71
N ALA A 291 -20.81 -9.05 -4.85
CA ALA A 291 -20.34 -9.78 -6.04
C ALA A 291 -20.96 -9.25 -7.35
N ALA A 292 -22.24 -8.89 -7.37
CA ALA A 292 -22.89 -8.32 -8.55
C ALA A 292 -22.27 -6.97 -8.96
N LEU A 293 -21.93 -6.12 -7.99
CA LEU A 293 -21.28 -4.84 -8.25
C LEU A 293 -19.82 -5.04 -8.70
N GLN A 294 -19.10 -5.99 -8.07
CA GLN A 294 -17.75 -6.36 -8.52
C GLN A 294 -17.77 -6.79 -9.99
N GLN A 295 -18.65 -7.75 -10.34
CA GLN A 295 -18.79 -8.23 -11.70
C GLN A 295 -19.10 -7.09 -12.70
N TYR A 296 -19.93 -6.13 -12.30
CA TYR A 296 -20.26 -4.98 -13.13
C TYR A 296 -19.05 -4.05 -13.32
N LEU A 297 -18.26 -3.77 -12.27
CA LEU A 297 -17.13 -2.85 -12.32
C LEU A 297 -15.86 -3.46 -12.96
N THR A 298 -15.73 -4.79 -13.02
CA THR A 298 -14.58 -5.49 -13.59
C THR A 298 -14.80 -5.99 -15.03
N ARG A 299 -15.98 -5.82 -15.61
CA ARG A 299 -16.21 -6.18 -17.03
C ARG A 299 -15.26 -5.40 -17.92
N PRO A 300 -14.74 -6.00 -18.99
CA PRO A 300 -13.91 -5.33 -19.98
C PRO A 300 -14.67 -4.23 -20.75
#